data_05364567a34e27a6436450ab5536a9fc
#
_entry.id   05364567a34e27a6436450ab5536a9fc
#
_cell.length_a   1.000
_cell.length_b   1.000
_cell.length_c   1.000
_cell.angle_alpha   90.00
_cell.angle_beta   90.00
_cell.angle_gamma   90.00
#
_symmetry.space_group_name_H-M   'P 1'
#
loop_
_entity.id
_entity.type
_entity.pdbx_description
1 polymer ?
#
loop_
_entity_poly.entity_id
_entity_poly.type
_entity_poly.pdbx_seq_one_letter_code
_entity_poly.pdbx_strand_id
1 'polypeptide(L)'
;YHLGAGVEVPLLHFPLLEKTGIVKEGFTTRLGGVSEGIFSTMNLSFTRGDEEEAVRENYRRLASALDVDYDKFVFTDQTHTTNVRKVTAEDAGKGIVKERDYTDIDGLITNEPGLVLSTFYADCVPLYFVDPVHRAIGMSHSGWKGTVGKMGAATITAMKREFGTEAKDLVC
;
A
#
# COMPACT_ATOMS: atom_id res chain seq x y z
N TYR A 1 -11.00 -13.93 -3.75
CA TYR A 1 -9.93 -14.92 -3.60
C TYR A 1 -10.27 -15.87 -2.47
N HIS A 2 -10.20 -17.19 -2.73
CA HIS A 2 -10.43 -18.23 -1.74
C HIS A 2 -9.10 -18.70 -1.17
N LEU A 3 -8.90 -18.48 0.11
CA LEU A 3 -7.85 -19.16 0.87
C LEU A 3 -8.27 -20.60 1.11
N GLY A 4 -7.33 -21.55 1.02
CA GLY A 4 -7.58 -22.94 1.41
C GLY A 4 -8.28 -22.99 2.78
N ALA A 5 -9.33 -23.79 2.90
CA ALA A 5 -10.28 -23.84 4.01
C ALA A 5 -11.47 -22.85 3.94
N GLY A 6 -11.77 -22.23 2.79
CA GLY A 6 -13.00 -21.44 2.59
C GLY A 6 -13.02 -20.07 3.22
N VAL A 7 -11.85 -19.52 3.59
CA VAL A 7 -11.74 -18.13 4.06
C VAL A 7 -11.66 -17.19 2.87
N GLU A 8 -12.60 -16.26 2.77
CA GLU A 8 -12.62 -15.22 1.75
C GLU A 8 -12.12 -13.90 2.34
N VAL A 9 -11.18 -13.24 1.64
CA VAL A 9 -10.74 -11.88 1.93
C VAL A 9 -11.30 -10.98 0.83
N PRO A 10 -12.40 -10.27 1.08
CA PRO A 10 -12.97 -9.37 0.09
C PRO A 10 -12.09 -8.15 -0.13
N LEU A 11 -11.72 -7.91 -1.38
CA LEU A 11 -10.94 -6.75 -1.81
C LEU A 11 -11.73 -5.94 -2.84
N LEU A 12 -11.62 -4.63 -2.78
CA LEU A 12 -12.03 -3.75 -3.85
C LEU A 12 -10.88 -3.64 -4.85
N HIS A 13 -11.19 -3.81 -6.12
CA HIS A 13 -10.24 -3.72 -7.23
C HIS A 13 -10.56 -2.53 -8.13
N PHE A 14 -9.55 -2.03 -8.81
CA PHE A 14 -9.63 -0.87 -9.68
C PHE A 14 -9.33 -1.29 -11.14
N PRO A 15 -10.36 -1.52 -11.96
CA PRO A 15 -10.18 -2.10 -13.32
C PRO A 15 -9.23 -1.31 -14.23
N LEU A 16 -9.05 0.00 -14.00
CA LEU A 16 -8.10 0.80 -14.76
C LEU A 16 -6.65 0.43 -14.45
N LEU A 17 -6.35 0.12 -13.18
CA LEU A 17 -5.02 -0.30 -12.75
C LEU A 17 -4.74 -1.74 -13.23
N GLU A 18 -5.71 -2.65 -13.08
CA GLU A 18 -5.59 -4.03 -13.54
C GLU A 18 -5.30 -4.12 -15.05
N LYS A 19 -5.95 -3.28 -15.87
CA LYS A 19 -5.75 -3.22 -17.33
C LYS A 19 -4.31 -2.88 -17.73
N THR A 20 -3.51 -2.30 -16.86
CA THR A 20 -2.09 -2.04 -17.14
C THR A 20 -1.28 -3.34 -17.26
N GLY A 21 -1.74 -4.41 -16.62
CA GLY A 21 -1.10 -5.74 -16.65
C GLY A 21 0.24 -5.84 -15.92
N ILE A 22 0.64 -4.79 -15.18
CA ILE A 22 1.94 -4.74 -14.50
C ILE A 22 1.83 -4.71 -12.97
N VAL A 23 0.61 -4.61 -12.43
CA VAL A 23 0.38 -4.51 -10.98
C VAL A 23 -0.63 -5.54 -10.49
N LYS A 24 -0.47 -5.95 -9.25
CA LYS A 24 -1.51 -6.52 -8.39
C LYS A 24 -1.91 -5.44 -7.40
N GLU A 25 -3.18 -5.19 -7.24
CA GLU A 25 -3.67 -4.14 -6.38
C GLU A 25 -4.92 -4.58 -5.62
N GLY A 26 -5.24 -3.91 -4.54
CA GLY A 26 -6.45 -4.14 -3.80
C GLY A 26 -6.61 -3.16 -2.64
N PHE A 27 -7.85 -2.82 -2.36
CA PHE A 27 -8.20 -2.09 -1.16
C PHE A 27 -8.99 -3.02 -0.23
N THR A 28 -8.47 -3.22 0.99
CA THR A 28 -9.06 -4.15 1.95
C THR A 28 -10.39 -3.63 2.48
N THR A 29 -11.29 -4.57 2.80
CA THR A 29 -12.46 -4.29 3.63
C THR A 29 -12.16 -4.70 5.08
N ARG A 30 -13.11 -4.52 5.98
CA ARG A 30 -12.98 -5.01 7.36
C ARG A 30 -13.27 -6.50 7.53
N LEU A 31 -13.50 -7.24 6.46
CA LEU A 31 -13.91 -8.66 6.49
C LEU A 31 -12.75 -9.59 6.11
N GLY A 32 -12.83 -10.84 6.56
CA GLY A 32 -11.90 -11.91 6.18
C GLY A 32 -10.68 -12.09 7.09
N GLY A 33 -10.57 -11.28 8.14
CA GLY A 33 -9.51 -11.39 9.15
C GLY A 33 -9.87 -12.29 10.33
N VAL A 34 -9.00 -12.28 11.34
CA VAL A 34 -9.12 -13.05 12.60
C VAL A 34 -9.24 -12.18 13.83
N SER A 35 -9.10 -10.87 13.72
CA SER A 35 -9.22 -9.96 14.85
C SER A 35 -10.64 -9.99 15.44
N GLU A 36 -10.75 -9.78 16.75
CA GLU A 36 -11.99 -9.88 17.50
C GLU A 36 -12.43 -8.54 18.09
N GLY A 37 -13.62 -8.51 18.68
CA GLY A 37 -14.16 -7.35 19.36
C GLY A 37 -14.28 -6.12 18.46
N ILE A 38 -13.75 -5.00 18.90
CA ILE A 38 -13.79 -3.73 18.16
C ILE A 38 -12.94 -3.75 16.88
N PHE A 39 -11.98 -4.68 16.77
CA PHE A 39 -11.09 -4.85 15.63
C PHE A 39 -11.62 -5.82 14.57
N SER A 40 -12.79 -6.38 14.78
CA SER A 40 -13.39 -7.45 13.96
C SER A 40 -13.63 -6.99 12.52
N THR A 41 -13.08 -7.68 11.54
CA THR A 41 -12.20 -8.87 11.61
C THR A 41 -10.82 -8.60 10.99
N MET A 42 -10.69 -7.70 10.00
CA MET A 42 -9.49 -7.42 9.23
C MET A 42 -8.78 -6.16 9.73
N ASN A 43 -8.32 -6.17 10.97
CA ASN A 43 -7.46 -5.08 11.42
C ASN A 43 -6.01 -5.30 10.93
N LEU A 44 -5.45 -4.27 10.31
CA LEU A 44 -4.09 -4.28 9.75
C LEU A 44 -3.15 -3.29 10.48
N SER A 45 -3.57 -2.77 11.64
CA SER A 45 -2.78 -1.82 12.41
C SER A 45 -2.14 -2.49 13.64
N PHE A 46 -0.82 -2.44 13.72
CA PHE A 46 -0.05 -2.90 14.88
C PHE A 46 -0.12 -1.93 16.08
N THR A 47 -0.64 -0.71 15.91
CA THR A 47 -0.56 0.36 16.91
C THR A 47 -1.90 0.71 17.55
N ARG A 48 -2.96 -0.04 17.30
CA ARG A 48 -4.32 0.24 17.80
C ARG A 48 -4.70 -0.59 19.02
N GLY A 49 -3.83 -1.49 19.49
CA GLY A 49 -4.06 -2.29 20.69
C GLY A 49 -4.74 -3.65 20.43
N ASP A 50 -4.70 -4.12 19.20
CA ASP A 50 -5.07 -5.50 18.87
C ASP A 50 -3.93 -6.47 19.17
N GLU A 51 -4.23 -7.76 19.23
CA GLU A 51 -3.23 -8.81 19.37
C GLU A 51 -2.32 -8.86 18.15
N GLU A 52 -1.00 -8.73 18.39
CA GLU A 52 -0.01 -8.63 17.31
C GLU A 52 -0.08 -9.82 16.36
N GLU A 53 -0.27 -11.05 16.88
CA GLU A 53 -0.36 -12.25 16.04
C GLU A 53 -1.63 -12.27 15.19
N ALA A 54 -2.75 -11.71 15.68
CA ALA A 54 -3.96 -11.56 14.88
C ALA A 54 -3.72 -10.60 13.69
N VAL A 55 -3.04 -9.48 13.93
CA VAL A 55 -2.66 -8.54 12.86
C VAL A 55 -1.72 -9.20 11.86
N ARG A 56 -0.73 -9.97 12.31
CA ARG A 56 0.18 -10.72 11.42
C ARG A 56 -0.55 -11.76 10.58
N GLU A 57 -1.49 -12.48 11.15
CA GLU A 57 -2.33 -13.43 10.43
C GLU A 57 -3.21 -12.73 9.39
N ASN A 58 -3.76 -11.55 9.70
CA ASN A 58 -4.50 -10.75 8.74
C ASN A 58 -3.64 -10.36 7.53
N TYR A 59 -2.38 -10.00 7.75
CA TYR A 59 -1.44 -9.72 6.64
C TYR A 59 -1.08 -10.98 5.85
N ARG A 60 -0.95 -12.16 6.47
CA ARG A 60 -0.73 -13.42 5.74
C ARG A 60 -1.91 -13.73 4.84
N ARG A 61 -3.14 -13.53 5.32
CA ARG A 61 -4.37 -13.69 4.52
C ARG A 61 -4.43 -12.70 3.37
N LEU A 62 -4.11 -11.43 3.63
CA LEU A 62 -4.04 -10.39 2.60
C LEU A 62 -3.00 -10.73 1.54
N ALA A 63 -1.79 -11.14 1.94
CA ALA A 63 -0.72 -11.54 1.03
C ALA A 63 -1.16 -12.70 0.13
N SER A 64 -1.79 -13.72 0.72
CA SER A 64 -2.34 -14.86 -0.04
C SER A 64 -3.46 -14.43 -1.00
N ALA A 65 -4.34 -13.52 -0.58
CA ALA A 65 -5.44 -13.03 -1.42
C ALA A 65 -4.95 -12.22 -2.63
N LEU A 66 -3.86 -11.46 -2.46
CA LEU A 66 -3.20 -10.71 -3.52
C LEU A 66 -2.18 -11.55 -4.32
N ASP A 67 -1.91 -12.78 -3.89
CA ASP A 67 -0.86 -13.64 -4.44
C ASP A 67 0.49 -12.91 -4.48
N VAL A 68 0.92 -12.43 -3.31
CA VAL A 68 2.19 -11.74 -3.07
C VAL A 68 2.88 -12.32 -1.84
N ASP A 69 4.19 -12.09 -1.72
CA ASP A 69 4.95 -12.54 -0.57
C ASP A 69 4.73 -11.62 0.64
N TYR A 70 4.49 -12.21 1.81
CA TYR A 70 4.25 -11.50 3.07
C TYR A 70 5.41 -10.59 3.49
N ASP A 71 6.66 -10.96 3.19
CA ASP A 71 7.86 -10.20 3.54
C ASP A 71 8.21 -9.08 2.56
N LYS A 72 7.37 -8.87 1.54
CA LYS A 72 7.57 -7.82 0.52
C LYS A 72 6.77 -6.55 0.78
N PHE A 73 5.95 -6.53 1.82
CA PHE A 73 5.25 -5.30 2.21
C PHE A 73 6.24 -4.23 2.68
N VAL A 74 5.99 -2.99 2.27
CA VAL A 74 6.71 -1.79 2.71
C VAL A 74 5.68 -0.75 3.14
N PHE A 75 5.75 -0.32 4.40
CA PHE A 75 4.75 0.57 4.99
C PHE A 75 5.21 2.03 4.94
N THR A 76 4.28 2.92 4.68
CA THR A 76 4.43 4.35 4.98
C THR A 76 4.52 4.61 6.49
N ASP A 77 4.99 5.79 6.85
CA ASP A 77 4.86 6.36 8.20
C ASP A 77 4.07 7.66 8.11
N GLN A 78 2.74 7.53 8.05
CA GLN A 78 1.81 8.58 7.69
C GLN A 78 1.61 9.60 8.80
N THR A 79 2.01 10.83 8.54
CA THR A 79 1.86 11.98 9.45
C THR A 79 1.17 13.17 8.78
N HIS A 80 0.53 12.93 7.64
CA HIS A 80 -0.19 13.93 6.83
C HIS A 80 0.73 14.98 6.19
N THR A 81 1.90 14.54 5.75
CA THR A 81 2.86 15.35 4.97
C THR A 81 2.63 15.17 3.46
N THR A 82 3.56 15.68 2.66
CA THR A 82 3.66 15.42 1.22
C THR A 82 4.98 14.74 0.86
N ASN A 83 5.63 14.14 1.84
CA ASN A 83 6.91 13.47 1.64
C ASN A 83 6.71 12.13 0.93
N VAL A 84 7.46 11.92 -0.13
CA VAL A 84 7.46 10.71 -0.95
C VAL A 84 8.84 10.08 -0.93
N ARG A 85 8.91 8.79 -0.60
CA ARG A 85 10.13 8.00 -0.56
C ARG A 85 10.18 7.00 -1.71
N LYS A 86 11.30 6.94 -2.41
CA LYS A 86 11.64 5.79 -3.27
C LYS A 86 12.06 4.63 -2.37
N VAL A 87 11.49 3.44 -2.63
CA VAL A 87 11.82 2.20 -1.95
C VAL A 87 12.38 1.17 -2.93
N THR A 88 13.27 0.33 -2.42
CA THR A 88 14.00 -0.70 -3.16
C THR A 88 13.85 -2.06 -2.48
N ALA A 89 14.43 -3.12 -3.04
CA ALA A 89 14.42 -4.45 -2.46
C ALA A 89 14.98 -4.48 -1.02
N GLU A 90 15.86 -3.55 -0.65
CA GLU A 90 16.38 -3.41 0.72
C GLU A 90 15.32 -3.01 1.73
N ASP A 91 14.29 -2.29 1.26
CA ASP A 91 13.17 -1.84 2.09
C ASP A 91 12.10 -2.93 2.31
N ALA A 92 12.20 -4.07 1.60
CA ALA A 92 11.24 -5.17 1.73
C ALA A 92 11.08 -5.60 3.20
N GLY A 93 9.84 -5.67 3.67
CA GLY A 93 9.47 -6.06 5.02
C GLY A 93 9.45 -4.93 6.05
N LYS A 94 9.84 -3.70 5.68
CA LYS A 94 9.83 -2.56 6.62
C LYS A 94 8.41 -2.18 7.04
N GLY A 95 8.16 -2.29 8.33
CA GLY A 95 6.87 -2.05 8.98
C GLY A 95 6.08 -3.33 9.31
N ILE A 96 6.48 -4.49 8.78
CA ILE A 96 5.81 -5.76 9.04
C ILE A 96 6.75 -6.82 9.65
N VAL A 97 7.93 -7.05 9.07
CA VAL A 97 8.93 -8.01 9.55
C VAL A 97 10.24 -7.34 9.98
N LYS A 98 10.45 -6.10 9.59
CA LYS A 98 11.57 -5.24 9.98
C LYS A 98 11.04 -3.91 10.51
N GLU A 99 11.77 -3.30 11.41
CA GLU A 99 11.50 -1.92 11.80
C GLU A 99 11.75 -0.96 10.62
N ARG A 100 10.96 0.12 10.60
CA ARG A 100 11.21 1.22 9.66
C ARG A 100 12.35 2.09 10.18
N ASP A 101 13.20 2.52 9.28
CA ASP A 101 14.31 3.45 9.52
C ASP A 101 14.03 4.86 8.97
N TYR A 102 12.76 5.16 8.71
CA TYR A 102 12.27 6.45 8.23
C TYR A 102 10.97 6.84 8.93
N THR A 103 10.72 8.14 8.98
CA THR A 103 9.53 8.79 9.54
C THR A 103 8.97 9.82 8.56
N ASP A 104 7.74 10.28 8.82
CA ASP A 104 7.09 11.36 8.06
C ASP A 104 7.00 11.09 6.55
N ILE A 105 6.65 9.87 6.17
CA ILE A 105 6.51 9.46 4.76
C ILE A 105 5.06 9.08 4.49
N ASP A 106 4.39 9.87 3.68
CA ASP A 106 2.99 9.67 3.27
C ASP A 106 2.85 9.10 1.85
N GLY A 107 3.96 8.92 1.12
CA GLY A 107 3.98 8.28 -0.19
C GLY A 107 5.19 7.41 -0.41
N LEU A 108 4.98 6.30 -1.11
CA LEU A 108 6.04 5.38 -1.55
C LEU A 108 6.01 5.24 -3.06
N ILE A 109 7.18 5.17 -3.69
CA ILE A 109 7.33 4.90 -5.12
C ILE A 109 8.40 3.86 -5.36
N THR A 110 8.24 3.02 -6.38
CA THR A 110 9.24 2.02 -6.79
C THR A 110 9.08 1.64 -8.26
N ASN A 111 10.16 1.18 -8.86
CA ASN A 111 10.17 0.47 -10.13
C ASN A 111 10.77 -0.95 -9.99
N GLU A 112 10.94 -1.43 -8.76
CA GLU A 112 11.42 -2.77 -8.50
C GLU A 112 10.25 -3.76 -8.40
N PRO A 113 10.24 -4.85 -9.20
CA PRO A 113 9.20 -5.86 -9.14
C PRO A 113 9.18 -6.58 -7.79
N GLY A 114 7.98 -7.00 -7.38
CA GLY A 114 7.78 -7.84 -6.20
C GLY A 114 7.64 -7.08 -4.88
N LEU A 115 7.86 -5.75 -4.84
CA LEU A 115 7.55 -4.96 -3.66
C LEU A 115 6.06 -4.65 -3.55
N VAL A 116 5.53 -4.65 -2.33
CA VAL A 116 4.13 -4.34 -2.02
C VAL A 116 4.08 -3.04 -1.23
N LEU A 117 3.69 -1.96 -1.88
CA LEU A 117 3.51 -0.67 -1.21
C LEU A 117 2.22 -0.67 -0.39
N SER A 118 2.29 -0.26 0.86
CA SER A 118 1.15 -0.24 1.77
C SER A 118 0.96 1.10 2.46
N THR A 119 -0.29 1.56 2.43
CA THR A 119 -0.78 2.77 3.10
C THR A 119 -2.07 2.47 3.85
N PHE A 120 -2.40 3.28 4.84
CA PHE A 120 -3.49 3.04 5.78
C PHE A 120 -4.49 4.18 5.74
N TYR A 121 -5.80 3.84 5.86
CA TYR A 121 -6.87 4.81 5.74
C TYR A 121 -7.98 4.54 6.76
N ALA A 122 -8.56 5.62 7.25
CA ALA A 122 -9.85 5.62 7.92
C ALA A 122 -10.85 6.42 7.05
N ASP A 123 -10.49 7.67 6.74
CA ASP A 123 -11.32 8.64 5.99
C ASP A 123 -10.53 9.44 4.94
N CYS A 124 -9.20 9.30 4.94
CA CYS A 124 -8.34 9.95 3.94
C CYS A 124 -8.37 9.23 2.59
N VAL A 125 -7.89 9.90 1.54
CA VAL A 125 -7.97 9.40 0.15
C VAL A 125 -6.71 8.62 -0.23
N PRO A 126 -6.85 7.36 -0.71
CA PRO A 126 -5.78 6.63 -1.35
C PRO A 126 -5.51 7.19 -2.75
N LEU A 127 -4.25 7.37 -3.08
CA LEU A 127 -3.80 7.75 -4.42
C LEU A 127 -2.91 6.63 -4.98
N TYR A 128 -3.35 6.00 -6.05
CA TYR A 128 -2.61 4.97 -6.77
C TYR A 128 -2.05 5.56 -8.06
N PHE A 129 -0.80 5.24 -8.37
CA PHE A 129 -0.11 5.67 -9.58
C PHE A 129 0.57 4.46 -10.23
N VAL A 130 0.28 4.24 -11.51
CA VAL A 130 0.90 3.18 -12.31
C VAL A 130 1.44 3.80 -13.59
N ASP A 131 2.73 3.65 -13.81
CA ASP A 131 3.42 4.03 -15.04
C ASP A 131 3.78 2.75 -15.83
N PRO A 132 2.99 2.38 -16.85
CA PRO A 132 3.28 1.18 -17.65
C PRO A 132 4.53 1.34 -18.52
N VAL A 133 4.93 2.57 -18.86
CA VAL A 133 6.07 2.85 -19.74
C VAL A 133 7.38 2.58 -19.01
N HIS A 134 7.53 3.11 -17.80
CA HIS A 134 8.75 2.93 -16.98
C HIS A 134 8.64 1.79 -15.97
N ARG A 135 7.49 1.06 -15.97
CA ARG A 135 7.19 -0.03 -15.06
C ARG A 135 7.38 0.39 -13.60
N ALA A 136 6.84 1.55 -13.27
CA ALA A 136 6.93 2.15 -11.94
C ALA A 136 5.55 2.28 -11.31
N ILE A 137 5.51 2.18 -9.99
CA ILE A 137 4.29 2.38 -9.20
C ILE A 137 4.50 3.39 -8.09
N GLY A 138 3.42 4.04 -7.70
CA GLY A 138 3.37 4.90 -6.53
C GLY A 138 2.08 4.69 -5.76
N MET A 139 2.15 4.87 -4.45
CA MET A 139 0.99 4.82 -3.57
C MET A 139 1.14 5.90 -2.51
N SER A 140 0.12 6.74 -2.33
CA SER A 140 0.20 7.88 -1.42
C SER A 140 -1.07 8.06 -0.62
N HIS A 141 -0.89 8.51 0.62
CA HIS A 141 -1.95 8.90 1.53
C HIS A 141 -2.22 10.39 1.42
N SER A 142 -3.45 10.76 1.07
CA SER A 142 -3.86 12.15 0.93
C SER A 142 -5.02 12.48 1.87
N GLY A 143 -4.69 12.87 3.10
CA GLY A 143 -5.63 13.55 4.00
C GLY A 143 -5.86 15.00 3.55
N TRP A 144 -6.66 15.76 4.29
CA TRP A 144 -6.94 17.16 3.92
C TRP A 144 -5.66 18.03 3.79
N LYS A 145 -4.67 17.83 4.67
CA LYS A 145 -3.36 18.54 4.58
C LYS A 145 -2.61 18.12 3.32
N GLY A 146 -2.55 16.83 3.02
CA GLY A 146 -1.92 16.30 1.82
C GLY A 146 -2.60 16.80 0.55
N THR A 147 -3.93 16.90 0.56
CA THR A 147 -4.72 17.42 -0.57
C THR A 147 -4.41 18.89 -0.83
N VAL A 148 -4.45 19.73 0.21
CA VAL A 148 -4.05 21.17 0.11
C VAL A 148 -2.59 21.31 -0.28
N GLY A 149 -1.70 20.46 0.27
CA GLY A 149 -0.27 20.39 -0.05
C GLY A 149 0.05 19.76 -1.41
N LYS A 150 -0.98 19.33 -2.18
CA LYS A 150 -0.84 18.73 -3.51
C LYS A 150 -0.05 17.40 -3.50
N MET A 151 -0.39 16.48 -2.60
CA MET A 151 0.26 15.17 -2.46
C MET A 151 0.36 14.40 -3.79
N GLY A 152 -0.69 14.43 -4.61
CA GLY A 152 -0.67 13.79 -5.94
C GLY A 152 0.41 14.37 -6.84
N ALA A 153 0.54 15.70 -6.89
CA ALA A 153 1.59 16.36 -7.68
C ALA A 153 3.00 16.08 -7.12
N ALA A 154 3.14 15.99 -5.79
CA ALA A 154 4.41 15.62 -5.15
C ALA A 154 4.83 14.20 -5.54
N THR A 155 3.88 13.26 -5.56
CA THR A 155 4.15 11.87 -5.98
C THR A 155 4.55 11.79 -7.45
N ILE A 156 3.81 12.45 -8.35
CA ILE A 156 4.15 12.49 -9.79
C ILE A 156 5.53 13.11 -9.99
N THR A 157 5.84 14.21 -9.28
CA THR A 157 7.16 14.85 -9.35
C THR A 157 8.28 13.91 -8.89
N ALA A 158 8.05 13.16 -7.82
CA ALA A 158 9.01 12.16 -7.35
C ALA A 158 9.20 11.04 -8.38
N MET A 159 8.11 10.50 -8.96
CA MET A 159 8.18 9.47 -10.01
C MET A 159 8.91 9.99 -11.27
N LYS A 160 8.66 11.23 -11.66
CA LYS A 160 9.38 11.88 -12.76
C LYS A 160 10.88 11.96 -12.48
N ARG A 161 11.26 12.41 -11.30
CA ARG A 161 12.68 12.54 -10.91
C ARG A 161 13.40 11.21 -10.86
N GLU A 162 12.75 10.17 -10.30
CA GLU A 162 13.38 8.87 -10.01
C GLU A 162 13.34 7.90 -11.20
N PHE A 163 12.32 7.99 -12.04
CA PHE A 163 12.03 7.00 -13.08
C PHE A 163 11.84 7.60 -14.47
N GLY A 164 11.77 8.93 -14.58
CA GLY A 164 11.47 9.60 -15.86
C GLY A 164 9.98 9.60 -16.23
N THR A 165 9.10 9.22 -15.31
CA THR A 165 7.64 9.18 -15.53
C THR A 165 7.12 10.53 -16.04
N GLU A 166 6.33 10.48 -17.10
CA GLU A 166 5.57 11.64 -17.58
C GLU A 166 4.10 11.51 -17.16
N ALA A 167 3.50 12.63 -16.75
CA ALA A 167 2.12 12.61 -16.23
C ALA A 167 1.08 12.03 -17.22
N LYS A 168 1.33 12.15 -18.53
CA LYS A 168 0.47 11.61 -19.59
C LYS A 168 0.48 10.07 -19.68
N ASP A 169 1.52 9.43 -19.13
CA ASP A 169 1.73 7.97 -19.17
C ASP A 169 1.16 7.29 -17.93
N LEU A 170 0.74 8.08 -16.93
CA LEU A 170 0.19 7.57 -15.67
C LEU A 170 -1.27 7.14 -15.80
N VAL A 171 -1.55 6.01 -15.20
CA VAL A 171 -2.90 5.58 -14.80
C VAL A 171 -3.03 5.80 -13.29
N CYS A 172 -4.07 6.55 -12.89
CA CYS A 172 -4.33 6.91 -11.49
C CYS A 172 -5.77 6.61 -11.11
#